data_8d24934f50d32aab0b82c976ae5f2851
#
_entry.id   8d24934f50d32aab0b82c976ae5f2851
#
_cell.length_a   1.000
_cell.length_b   1.000
_cell.length_c   1.000
_cell.angle_alpha   90.00
_cell.angle_beta   90.00
_cell.angle_gamma   90.00
#
_symmetry.space_group_name_H-M   'P 1'
#
loop_
_entity.id
_entity.type
_entity.pdbx_description
1 polymer ?
#
loop_
_entity_poly.entity_id
_entity_poly.type
_entity_poly.pdbx_seq_one_letter_code
_entity_poly.pdbx_strand_id
1 'polypeptide(L)'
;AGWVTVGRDHDTASFAVACLRRWWQAVGVAVYPRADRLLICADGGGSNGYRVRLWKVELQRLATEAGLQVTVCHLPPGTSKWNKIEHRLFSHISLNWRGRPLVSHEVIVELIGATTSRQGLHIQAELDAGLYPTQLKVTDEQMAAVRVAPHAFHGEWNYTIAPEGKV
;
A
#
# COMPACT_ATOMS: atom_id res chain seq x y z
N ALA A 1 10.81 6.73 9.62
CA ALA A 1 11.02 6.82 8.18
C ALA A 1 9.68 6.63 7.46
N GLY A 2 9.53 7.24 6.29
CA GLY A 2 8.40 7.08 5.38
C GLY A 2 8.87 6.63 4.01
N TRP A 3 7.99 5.95 3.28
CA TRP A 3 8.17 5.60 1.88
C TRP A 3 6.96 6.08 1.10
N VAL A 4 7.18 6.76 -0.04
CA VAL A 4 6.12 7.26 -0.91
C VAL A 4 6.46 6.93 -2.35
N THR A 5 5.54 6.30 -3.06
CA THR A 5 5.64 6.09 -4.50
C THR A 5 4.68 7.04 -5.22
N VAL A 6 5.19 7.83 -6.11
CA VAL A 6 4.41 8.72 -6.98
C VAL A 6 4.16 8.02 -8.30
N GLY A 7 2.91 7.70 -8.60
CA GLY A 7 2.52 7.07 -9.86
C GLY A 7 2.26 8.07 -10.97
N ARG A 8 2.59 7.72 -12.21
CA ARG A 8 2.29 8.51 -13.42
C ARG A 8 1.00 8.09 -14.11
N ASP A 9 0.47 6.93 -13.74
CA ASP A 9 -0.70 6.33 -14.35
C ASP A 9 -1.87 6.31 -13.35
N HIS A 10 -2.74 5.35 -13.44
CA HIS A 10 -3.98 5.26 -12.68
C HIS A 10 -3.77 4.71 -11.26
N ASP A 11 -4.52 5.25 -10.30
CA ASP A 11 -4.64 4.66 -8.97
C ASP A 11 -5.50 3.39 -9.04
N THR A 12 -4.84 2.24 -9.12
CA THR A 12 -5.46 0.91 -9.20
C THR A 12 -4.97 0.00 -8.09
N ALA A 13 -5.67 -1.10 -7.85
CA ALA A 13 -5.23 -2.12 -6.91
C ALA A 13 -3.85 -2.71 -7.28
N SER A 14 -3.57 -2.88 -8.57
CA SER A 14 -2.27 -3.34 -9.05
C SER A 14 -1.17 -2.35 -8.72
N PHE A 15 -1.40 -1.04 -8.90
CA PHE A 15 -0.46 0.01 -8.50
C PHE A 15 -0.23 -0.01 -6.97
N ALA A 16 -1.31 -0.06 -6.19
CA ALA A 16 -1.19 -0.06 -4.73
C ALA A 16 -0.32 -1.24 -4.22
N VAL A 17 -0.51 -2.45 -4.78
CA VAL A 17 0.32 -3.61 -4.40
C VAL A 17 1.73 -3.52 -4.98
N ALA A 18 1.92 -2.93 -6.16
CA ALA A 18 3.26 -2.66 -6.71
C ALA A 18 4.08 -1.75 -5.79
N CYS A 19 3.44 -0.71 -5.19
CA CYS A 19 4.08 0.15 -4.19
C CYS A 19 4.53 -0.65 -2.95
N LEU A 20 3.68 -1.55 -2.45
CA LEU A 20 4.02 -2.42 -1.31
C LEU A 20 5.18 -3.36 -1.66
N ARG A 21 5.17 -3.95 -2.85
CA ARG A 21 6.24 -4.84 -3.35
C ARG A 21 7.58 -4.13 -3.42
N ARG A 22 7.61 -2.90 -3.98
CA ARG A 22 8.83 -2.09 -4.05
C ARG A 22 9.37 -1.73 -2.70
N TRP A 23 8.49 -1.24 -1.80
CA TRP A 23 8.90 -0.97 -0.43
C TRP A 23 9.48 -2.21 0.24
N TRP A 24 8.84 -3.37 0.09
CA TRP A 24 9.35 -4.61 0.68
C TRP A 24 10.72 -4.98 0.14
N GLN A 25 10.91 -4.92 -1.17
CA GLN A 25 12.20 -5.24 -1.82
C GLN A 25 13.31 -4.25 -1.47
N ALA A 26 12.99 -2.95 -1.44
CA ALA A 26 13.99 -1.91 -1.22
C ALA A 26 14.36 -1.70 0.25
N VAL A 27 13.41 -1.92 1.15
CA VAL A 27 13.57 -1.61 2.58
C VAL A 27 13.22 -2.80 3.47
N GLY A 28 12.05 -3.40 3.25
CA GLY A 28 11.47 -4.41 4.14
C GLY A 28 12.41 -5.60 4.38
N VAL A 29 12.93 -6.19 3.32
CA VAL A 29 13.84 -7.36 3.39
C VAL A 29 15.09 -7.04 4.22
N ALA A 30 15.68 -5.87 4.04
CA ALA A 30 16.91 -5.48 4.74
C ALA A 30 16.66 -5.14 6.22
N VAL A 31 15.55 -4.43 6.49
CA VAL A 31 15.22 -3.96 7.86
C VAL A 31 14.60 -5.06 8.70
N TYR A 32 13.83 -5.97 8.08
CA TYR A 32 13.09 -7.03 8.75
C TYR A 32 13.42 -8.43 8.18
N PRO A 33 14.68 -8.86 8.21
CA PRO A 33 15.14 -10.09 7.51
C PRO A 33 14.51 -11.39 8.04
N ARG A 34 13.87 -11.35 9.20
CA ARG A 34 13.19 -12.52 9.82
C ARG A 34 11.67 -12.38 9.85
N ALA A 35 11.12 -11.36 9.16
CA ALA A 35 9.68 -11.20 9.14
C ALA A 35 9.02 -12.27 8.27
N ASP A 36 8.01 -12.92 8.82
CA ASP A 36 7.13 -13.86 8.15
C ASP A 36 5.70 -13.29 8.00
N ARG A 37 5.46 -12.09 8.54
CA ARG A 37 4.15 -11.43 8.58
C ARG A 37 4.26 -9.95 8.21
N LEU A 38 3.25 -9.46 7.50
CA LEU A 38 3.07 -8.05 7.18
C LEU A 38 1.66 -7.62 7.60
N LEU A 39 1.57 -6.55 8.38
CA LEU A 39 0.31 -5.89 8.70
C LEU A 39 0.15 -4.65 7.84
N ILE A 40 -0.98 -4.56 7.15
CA ILE A 40 -1.38 -3.40 6.35
C ILE A 40 -2.61 -2.77 6.99
N CYS A 41 -2.49 -1.51 7.41
CA CYS A 41 -3.63 -0.69 7.79
C CYS A 41 -4.00 0.19 6.59
N ALA A 42 -5.22 0.08 6.10
CA ALA A 42 -5.69 0.76 4.90
C ALA A 42 -7.06 1.41 5.11
N ASP A 43 -7.39 2.41 4.31
CA ASP A 43 -8.72 2.97 4.30
C ASP A 43 -9.72 1.97 3.68
N GLY A 44 -11.00 2.13 3.99
CA GLY A 44 -12.03 1.19 3.55
C GLY A 44 -12.45 1.34 2.08
N GLY A 45 -12.01 2.40 1.39
CA GLY A 45 -12.38 2.72 0.00
C GLY A 45 -11.19 2.84 -0.93
N GLY A 46 -11.43 3.29 -2.17
CA GLY A 46 -10.39 3.48 -3.18
C GLY A 46 -9.89 2.18 -3.82
N SER A 47 -8.72 2.26 -4.44
CA SER A 47 -8.07 1.18 -5.19
C SER A 47 -7.71 -0.02 -4.31
N ASN A 48 -7.42 0.21 -3.05
CA ASN A 48 -7.09 -0.78 -2.01
C ASN A 48 -8.26 -1.08 -1.08
N GLY A 49 -9.50 -0.73 -1.48
CA GLY A 49 -10.70 -0.92 -0.66
C GLY A 49 -11.04 -2.39 -0.40
N TYR A 50 -11.72 -2.67 0.71
CA TYR A 50 -12.04 -4.03 1.15
C TYR A 50 -12.92 -4.83 0.18
N ARG A 51 -13.70 -4.15 -0.68
CA ARG A 51 -14.55 -4.77 -1.71
C ARG A 51 -13.82 -5.09 -3.01
N VAL A 52 -12.61 -4.56 -3.20
CA VAL A 52 -11.88 -4.70 -4.45
C VAL A 52 -11.27 -6.10 -4.56
N ARG A 53 -11.80 -6.91 -5.48
CA ARG A 53 -11.32 -8.29 -5.71
C ARG A 53 -9.88 -8.30 -6.19
N LEU A 54 -9.51 -7.40 -7.10
CA LEU A 54 -8.16 -7.29 -7.65
C LEU A 54 -7.12 -7.00 -6.56
N TRP A 55 -7.47 -6.18 -5.56
CA TRP A 55 -6.62 -5.95 -4.40
C TRP A 55 -6.24 -7.26 -3.69
N LYS A 56 -7.21 -8.13 -3.46
CA LYS A 56 -6.97 -9.42 -2.78
C LYS A 56 -6.14 -10.38 -3.64
N VAL A 57 -6.38 -10.42 -4.96
CA VAL A 57 -5.60 -11.24 -5.91
C VAL A 57 -4.14 -10.76 -5.96
N GLU A 58 -3.92 -9.46 -6.06
CA GLU A 58 -2.56 -8.89 -6.10
C GLU A 58 -1.82 -9.10 -4.76
N LEU A 59 -2.53 -8.98 -3.62
CA LEU A 59 -1.95 -9.30 -2.32
C LEU A 59 -1.59 -10.78 -2.18
N GLN A 60 -2.38 -11.69 -2.75
CA GLN A 60 -2.01 -13.12 -2.78
C GLN A 60 -0.70 -13.33 -3.53
N ARG A 61 -0.51 -12.66 -4.66
CA ARG A 61 0.74 -12.71 -5.43
C ARG A 61 1.91 -12.20 -4.59
N LEU A 62 1.74 -11.03 -3.98
CA LEU A 62 2.77 -10.45 -3.09
C LEU A 62 3.10 -11.38 -1.91
N ALA A 63 2.09 -11.94 -1.24
CA ALA A 63 2.26 -12.86 -0.13
C ALA A 63 3.10 -14.09 -0.55
N THR A 64 2.80 -14.67 -1.71
CA THR A 64 3.51 -15.84 -2.24
C THR A 64 4.93 -15.49 -2.66
N GLU A 65 5.14 -14.40 -3.40
CA GLU A 65 6.46 -13.92 -3.85
C GLU A 65 7.39 -13.61 -2.67
N ALA A 66 6.86 -12.92 -1.66
CA ALA A 66 7.65 -12.49 -0.49
C ALA A 66 7.75 -13.56 0.60
N GLY A 67 6.96 -14.63 0.54
CA GLY A 67 6.85 -15.63 1.61
C GLY A 67 6.22 -15.08 2.88
N LEU A 68 5.36 -14.06 2.79
CA LEU A 68 4.77 -13.35 3.91
C LEU A 68 3.30 -13.71 4.10
N GLN A 69 2.89 -13.88 5.34
CA GLN A 69 1.48 -13.83 5.72
C GLN A 69 1.05 -12.38 5.80
N VAL A 70 0.14 -11.94 4.91
CA VAL A 70 -0.33 -10.56 4.83
C VAL A 70 -1.66 -10.41 5.55
N THR A 71 -1.69 -9.63 6.62
CA THR A 71 -2.92 -9.25 7.33
C THR A 71 -3.31 -7.82 6.94
N VAL A 72 -4.57 -7.64 6.53
CA VAL A 72 -5.13 -6.33 6.20
C VAL A 72 -6.18 -5.96 7.24
N CYS A 73 -6.09 -4.74 7.75
CA CYS A 73 -7.09 -4.13 8.60
C CYS A 73 -7.55 -2.83 7.93
N HIS A 74 -8.78 -2.84 7.41
CA HIS A 74 -9.38 -1.64 6.87
C HIS A 74 -10.01 -0.79 7.97
N LEU A 75 -9.75 0.50 7.92
CA LEU A 75 -10.45 1.47 8.76
C LEU A 75 -11.90 1.61 8.29
N PRO A 76 -12.87 1.76 9.21
CA PRO A 76 -14.26 1.98 8.86
C PRO A 76 -14.44 3.19 7.92
N PRO A 77 -15.44 3.18 7.04
CA PRO A 77 -15.77 4.34 6.20
C PRO A 77 -15.94 5.62 7.01
N GLY A 78 -15.40 6.73 6.54
CA GLY A 78 -15.48 8.02 7.22
C GLY A 78 -14.52 8.21 8.39
N THR A 79 -13.60 7.28 8.63
CA THR A 79 -12.62 7.36 9.74
C THR A 79 -11.17 7.53 9.27
N SER A 80 -10.94 8.02 8.06
CA SER A 80 -9.59 8.27 7.52
C SER A 80 -8.72 9.11 8.46
N LYS A 81 -9.32 10.05 9.22
CA LYS A 81 -8.63 10.81 10.26
C LYS A 81 -8.01 9.96 11.37
N TRP A 82 -8.41 8.70 11.52
CA TRP A 82 -7.81 7.77 12.49
C TRP A 82 -6.59 7.06 11.89
N ASN A 83 -6.41 7.13 10.57
CA ASN A 83 -5.23 6.59 9.93
C ASN A 83 -4.00 7.41 10.32
N LYS A 84 -3.09 6.77 11.04
CA LYS A 84 -1.91 7.46 11.59
C LYS A 84 -1.01 8.04 10.51
N ILE A 85 -1.04 7.51 9.30
CA ILE A 85 -0.23 8.00 8.19
C ILE A 85 -0.62 9.43 7.79
N GLU A 86 -1.91 9.80 7.91
CA GLU A 86 -2.40 11.15 7.64
C GLU A 86 -1.69 12.20 8.50
N HIS A 87 -1.51 11.89 9.78
CA HIS A 87 -0.91 12.82 10.74
C HIS A 87 0.61 12.72 10.82
N ARG A 88 1.19 11.56 10.51
CA ARG A 88 2.63 11.30 10.68
C ARG A 88 3.43 11.48 9.40
N LEU A 89 2.78 11.47 8.26
CA LEU A 89 3.42 11.55 6.95
C LEU A 89 2.76 12.61 6.07
N PHE A 90 1.51 12.42 5.66
CA PHE A 90 0.86 13.28 4.67
C PHE A 90 0.68 14.71 5.13
N SER A 91 0.42 14.96 6.42
CA SER A 91 0.35 16.33 6.96
C SER A 91 1.68 17.08 6.79
N HIS A 92 2.81 16.41 7.00
CA HIS A 92 4.14 17.02 6.82
C HIS A 92 4.44 17.29 5.34
N ILE A 93 4.07 16.36 4.45
CA ILE A 93 4.20 16.56 2.99
C ILE A 93 3.35 17.76 2.55
N SER A 94 2.09 17.83 2.98
CA SER A 94 1.18 18.91 2.65
C SER A 94 1.69 20.28 3.13
N LEU A 95 2.32 20.34 4.29
CA LEU A 95 2.94 21.56 4.78
C LEU A 95 4.18 21.94 3.95
N ASN A 96 5.00 20.98 3.57
CA ASN A 96 6.23 21.22 2.82
C ASN A 96 5.99 21.75 1.42
N TRP A 97 4.98 21.29 0.72
CA TRP A 97 4.69 21.75 -0.65
C TRP A 97 3.64 22.87 -0.74
N ARG A 98 3.14 23.35 0.42
CA ARG A 98 2.16 24.44 0.45
C ARG A 98 2.68 25.69 -0.26
N GLY A 99 1.90 26.18 -1.24
CA GLY A 99 2.26 27.35 -2.03
C GLY A 99 3.37 27.13 -3.06
N ARG A 100 3.82 25.90 -3.27
CA ARG A 100 4.78 25.54 -4.31
C ARG A 100 4.05 25.01 -5.54
N PRO A 101 4.38 25.44 -6.75
CA PRO A 101 3.79 24.90 -7.96
C PRO A 101 4.27 23.46 -8.20
N LEU A 102 3.32 22.54 -8.34
CA LEU A 102 3.59 21.12 -8.61
C LEU A 102 3.57 20.89 -10.13
N VAL A 103 4.61 21.36 -10.81
CA VAL A 103 4.67 21.46 -12.29
C VAL A 103 5.08 20.16 -12.99
N SER A 104 5.69 19.22 -12.27
CA SER A 104 6.05 17.91 -12.81
C SER A 104 6.09 16.84 -11.72
N HIS A 105 6.11 15.56 -12.12
CA HIS A 105 6.24 14.44 -11.18
C HIS A 105 7.59 14.45 -10.43
N GLU A 106 8.65 14.88 -11.10
CA GLU A 106 9.99 15.00 -10.53
C GLU A 106 10.00 16.02 -9.39
N VAL A 107 9.38 17.19 -9.59
CA VAL A 107 9.23 18.21 -8.55
C VAL A 107 8.41 17.68 -7.37
N ILE A 108 7.36 16.90 -7.63
CA ILE A 108 6.56 16.26 -6.57
C ILE A 108 7.42 15.29 -5.75
N VAL A 109 8.18 14.42 -6.40
CA VAL A 109 9.08 13.45 -5.74
C VAL A 109 10.13 14.17 -4.90
N GLU A 110 10.77 15.21 -5.44
CA GLU A 110 11.76 16.02 -4.72
C GLU A 110 11.16 16.68 -3.48
N LEU A 111 9.99 17.30 -3.60
CA LEU A 111 9.32 17.94 -2.48
C LEU A 111 8.90 16.95 -1.39
N ILE A 112 8.44 15.77 -1.78
CA ILE A 112 8.12 14.69 -0.84
C ILE A 112 9.39 14.21 -0.13
N GLY A 113 10.46 13.93 -0.88
CA GLY A 113 11.74 13.47 -0.33
C GLY A 113 12.43 14.50 0.58
N ALA A 114 12.24 15.80 0.31
CA ALA A 114 12.73 16.88 1.14
C ALA A 114 11.93 17.15 2.42
N THR A 115 10.81 16.42 2.61
CA THR A 115 9.93 16.61 3.78
C THR A 115 10.59 16.05 5.04
N THR A 116 10.67 16.89 6.06
CA THR A 116 11.21 16.52 7.38
C THR A 116 10.26 16.94 8.49
N SER A 117 10.53 16.51 9.72
CA SER A 117 9.84 16.99 10.92
C SER A 117 10.83 17.21 12.06
N ARG A 118 10.41 17.95 13.08
CA ARG A 118 11.22 18.15 14.31
C ARG A 118 11.58 16.83 15.01
N GLN A 119 10.81 15.77 14.77
CA GLN A 119 11.02 14.44 15.33
C GLN A 119 11.89 13.53 14.44
N GLY A 120 12.54 14.09 13.41
CA GLY A 120 13.44 13.34 12.54
C GLY A 120 12.72 12.47 11.49
N LEU A 121 11.55 12.90 11.00
CA LEU A 121 10.92 12.24 9.85
C LEU A 121 11.88 12.34 8.66
N HIS A 122 12.14 11.20 8.05
CA HIS A 122 12.84 11.08 6.77
C HIS A 122 11.97 10.29 5.81
N ILE A 123 11.77 10.81 4.59
CA ILE A 123 10.93 10.19 3.56
C ILE A 123 11.79 9.83 2.37
N GLN A 124 11.70 8.59 1.95
CA GLN A 124 12.19 8.14 0.65
C GLN A 124 11.03 8.21 -0.33
N ALA A 125 11.20 8.97 -1.40
CA ALA A 125 10.21 9.13 -2.46
C ALA A 125 10.76 8.63 -3.79
N GLU A 126 9.92 7.96 -4.57
CA GLU A 126 10.27 7.47 -5.90
C GLU A 126 9.15 7.73 -6.91
N LEU A 127 9.53 7.82 -8.19
CA LEU A 127 8.58 7.88 -9.30
C LEU A 127 8.35 6.48 -9.87
N ASP A 128 7.09 6.10 -9.98
CA ASP A 128 6.68 4.91 -10.71
C ASP A 128 6.18 5.28 -12.11
N ALA A 129 6.92 4.88 -13.13
CA ALA A 129 6.56 5.05 -14.53
C ALA A 129 5.80 3.85 -15.12
N GLY A 130 5.41 2.87 -14.31
CA GLY A 130 4.65 1.69 -14.71
C GLY A 130 3.26 2.04 -15.23
N LEU A 131 2.70 1.16 -16.06
CA LEU A 131 1.33 1.26 -16.55
C LEU A 131 0.43 0.31 -15.76
N TYR A 132 -0.68 0.84 -15.28
CA TYR A 132 -1.62 0.12 -14.41
C TYR A 132 -3.02 0.18 -15.00
N PRO A 133 -3.39 -0.74 -15.90
CA PRO A 133 -4.67 -0.73 -16.59
C PRO A 133 -5.84 -0.67 -15.60
N THR A 134 -6.81 0.17 -15.92
CA THR A 134 -8.09 0.24 -15.20
C THR A 134 -9.04 -0.87 -15.62
N GLN A 135 -10.11 -1.09 -14.85
CA GLN A 135 -11.22 -1.99 -15.17
C GLN A 135 -10.84 -3.46 -15.36
N LEU A 136 -9.71 -3.89 -14.80
CA LEU A 136 -9.36 -5.31 -14.78
C LEU A 136 -10.39 -6.09 -13.98
N LYS A 137 -11.05 -7.04 -14.66
CA LYS A 137 -12.05 -7.92 -14.05
C LYS A 137 -11.36 -9.14 -13.45
N VAL A 138 -11.73 -9.48 -12.24
CA VAL A 138 -11.30 -10.72 -11.56
C VAL A 138 -12.43 -11.71 -11.66
N THR A 139 -12.16 -12.90 -12.22
CA THR A 139 -13.12 -13.99 -12.32
C THR A 139 -13.39 -14.63 -10.95
N ASP A 140 -14.45 -15.43 -10.87
CA ASP A 140 -14.77 -16.15 -9.64
C ASP A 140 -13.71 -17.22 -9.33
N GLU A 141 -13.15 -17.86 -10.35
CA GLU A 141 -12.07 -18.83 -10.21
C GLU A 141 -10.79 -18.15 -9.66
N GLN A 142 -10.42 -16.98 -10.17
CA GLN A 142 -9.28 -16.23 -9.66
C GLN A 142 -9.50 -15.82 -8.20
N MET A 143 -10.73 -15.41 -7.86
CA MET A 143 -11.03 -15.04 -6.47
C MET A 143 -11.05 -16.25 -5.53
N ALA A 144 -11.56 -17.40 -5.99
CA ALA A 144 -11.57 -18.64 -5.22
C ALA A 144 -10.16 -19.18 -4.93
N ALA A 145 -9.18 -18.87 -5.77
CA ALA A 145 -7.78 -19.24 -5.56
C ALA A 145 -7.10 -18.40 -4.47
N VAL A 146 -7.67 -17.25 -4.08
CA VAL A 146 -7.09 -16.40 -3.03
C VAL A 146 -7.33 -17.01 -1.65
N ARG A 147 -6.28 -17.22 -0.89
CA ARG A 147 -6.31 -17.83 0.45
C ARG A 147 -6.66 -16.80 1.53
N VAL A 148 -7.85 -16.23 1.43
CA VAL A 148 -8.37 -15.25 2.39
C VAL A 148 -8.96 -15.97 3.59
N ALA A 149 -8.46 -15.63 4.78
CA ALA A 149 -9.03 -16.03 6.07
C ALA A 149 -9.61 -14.79 6.77
N PRO A 150 -10.94 -14.60 6.75
CA PRO A 150 -11.60 -13.53 7.48
C PRO A 150 -11.38 -13.66 9.00
N HIS A 151 -11.20 -12.55 9.68
CA HIS A 151 -11.14 -12.55 11.15
C HIS A 151 -12.54 -12.62 11.76
N ALA A 152 -12.65 -13.07 13.01
CA ALA A 152 -13.92 -13.12 13.73
C ALA A 152 -14.55 -11.74 13.92
N PHE A 153 -13.72 -10.70 14.11
CA PHE A 153 -14.16 -9.32 14.22
C PHE A 153 -14.13 -8.64 12.85
N HIS A 154 -15.30 -8.30 12.31
CA HIS A 154 -15.46 -7.62 11.02
C HIS A 154 -14.59 -8.22 9.91
N GLY A 155 -14.81 -9.50 9.62
CA GLY A 155 -14.03 -10.27 8.65
C GLY A 155 -14.07 -9.73 7.22
N GLU A 156 -15.08 -8.91 6.89
CA GLU A 156 -15.16 -8.18 5.63
C GLU A 156 -14.07 -7.09 5.53
N TRP A 157 -13.64 -6.52 6.67
CA TRP A 157 -12.61 -5.47 6.76
C TRP A 157 -11.27 -5.98 7.27
N ASN A 158 -11.29 -7.07 8.03
CA ASN A 158 -10.11 -7.64 8.67
C ASN A 158 -9.91 -9.07 8.20
N TYR A 159 -8.83 -9.31 7.48
CA TYR A 159 -8.55 -10.62 6.93
C TYR A 159 -7.04 -10.87 6.79
N THR A 160 -6.68 -12.14 6.70
CA THR A 160 -5.31 -12.57 6.46
C THR A 160 -5.23 -13.36 5.15
N ILE A 161 -4.21 -13.09 4.35
CA ILE A 161 -3.89 -13.82 3.13
C ILE A 161 -2.58 -14.58 3.40
N ALA A 162 -2.65 -15.90 3.30
CA ALA A 162 -1.49 -16.77 3.47
C ALA A 162 -0.76 -16.95 2.13
N PRO A 163 0.59 -17.06 2.11
CA PRO A 163 1.31 -17.43 0.92
C PRO A 163 0.88 -18.81 0.42
N GLU A 164 0.96 -19.04 -0.87
CA GLU A 164 0.85 -20.39 -1.42
C GLU A 164 2.01 -21.21 -0.91
N GLY A 165 1.75 -22.47 -0.51
CA GLY A 165 2.80 -23.37 -0.06
C GLY A 165 3.83 -23.56 -1.19
N LYS A 166 5.12 -23.52 -0.84
CA LYS A 166 6.15 -24.03 -1.75
C LYS A 166 5.84 -25.51 -1.94
N VAL A 167 5.45 -25.88 -3.17
CA VAL A 167 5.35 -27.28 -3.61
C VAL A 167 6.73 -27.90 -3.54
#